data_4f62b79b120997efff39e8d518978fb9
#
_entry.id   4f62b79b120997efff39e8d518978fb9
#
_cell.length_a   1.000
_cell.length_b   1.000
_cell.length_c   1.000
_cell.angle_alpha   90.00
_cell.angle_beta   90.00
_cell.angle_gamma   90.00
#
_symmetry.space_group_name_H-M   'P 1'
#
loop_
_entity.id
_entity.type
_entity.pdbx_description
1 polymer ?
#
loop_
_entity_poly.entity_id
_entity_poly.type
_entity_poly.pdbx_seq_one_letter_code
_entity_poly.pdbx_strand_id
1 'polypeptide(L)'
;PFSISLQGTDGGRKRMVSFESAYVALSRMKQHAQVYTDNRDKWVAAMEKSQAKSTAHDILEPRGDRAVANAARLTATAKALGEVPAGRAALRQAGLQPEGSMAKYISPGRKYPQPHVALPAFDRNGRKAGVWLSALTSGDGQLKGLAGEGRVMGSGDAAFAGLQASRNGESLLARDMEEGVR
;
A
#
# COMPACT_ATOMS: atom_id res chain seq x y z
N PRO A 1 45.68 -3.23 -18.24
CA PRO A 1 44.80 -2.06 -18.16
C PRO A 1 44.48 -1.74 -16.72
N PHE A 2 44.71 -0.48 -16.32
CA PHE A 2 44.38 0.04 -15.00
C PHE A 2 42.96 0.58 -15.02
N SER A 3 42.24 0.46 -13.92
CA SER A 3 40.98 1.18 -13.69
C SER A 3 41.13 2.04 -12.45
N ILE A 4 40.82 3.32 -12.57
CA ILE A 4 40.77 4.29 -11.48
C ILE A 4 39.30 4.66 -11.29
N SER A 5 38.77 4.48 -10.09
CA SER A 5 37.39 4.85 -9.75
C SER A 5 37.39 5.92 -8.66
N LEU A 6 36.69 7.01 -8.89
CA LEU A 6 36.46 8.08 -7.92
C LEU A 6 35.03 7.92 -7.39
N GLN A 7 34.90 7.60 -6.10
CA GLN A 7 33.61 7.33 -5.48
C GLN A 7 33.42 8.21 -4.24
N GLY A 8 32.63 9.27 -4.39
CA GLY A 8 32.30 10.19 -3.29
C GLY A 8 31.12 9.69 -2.47
N THR A 9 31.22 9.82 -1.15
CA THR A 9 30.23 9.35 -0.18
C THR A 9 29.33 10.45 0.35
N ASP A 10 29.57 11.71 0.00
CA ASP A 10 28.81 12.86 0.49
C ASP A 10 27.99 13.58 -0.59
N GLY A 11 26.93 14.27 -0.19
CA GLY A 11 26.08 15.09 -1.06
C GLY A 11 25.34 14.29 -2.12
N GLY A 12 25.21 14.86 -3.33
CA GLY A 12 24.54 14.21 -4.47
C GLY A 12 25.23 12.95 -4.97
N ARG A 13 26.51 12.77 -4.65
CA ARG A 13 27.32 11.60 -5.03
C ARG A 13 27.00 10.34 -4.22
N LYS A 14 26.42 10.52 -3.03
CA LYS A 14 26.01 9.40 -2.13
C LYS A 14 25.07 8.38 -2.82
N ARG A 15 24.29 8.81 -3.81
CA ARG A 15 23.41 7.93 -4.56
C ARG A 15 24.10 7.10 -5.65
N MET A 16 25.36 7.40 -5.95
CA MET A 16 26.14 6.72 -6.98
C MET A 16 27.00 5.59 -6.40
N VAL A 17 27.16 5.55 -5.10
CA VAL A 17 27.92 4.50 -4.41
C VAL A 17 26.98 3.38 -4.03
N SER A 18 27.07 2.26 -4.73
CA SER A 18 26.33 1.04 -4.44
C SER A 18 27.20 -0.18 -4.76
N PHE A 19 26.78 -1.34 -4.25
CA PHE A 19 27.43 -2.61 -4.57
C PHE A 19 27.52 -2.81 -6.09
N GLU A 20 26.44 -2.52 -6.83
CA GLU A 20 26.38 -2.73 -8.29
C GLU A 20 27.33 -1.81 -9.04
N SER A 21 27.44 -0.53 -8.66
CA SER A 21 28.35 0.42 -9.31
C SER A 21 29.81 0.05 -9.05
N ALA A 22 30.13 -0.39 -7.85
CA ALA A 22 31.45 -0.87 -7.51
C ALA A 22 31.76 -2.20 -8.22
N TYR A 23 30.82 -3.13 -8.28
CA TYR A 23 30.98 -4.38 -9.01
C TYR A 23 31.26 -4.12 -10.49
N VAL A 24 30.52 -3.22 -11.16
CA VAL A 24 30.77 -2.84 -12.57
C VAL A 24 32.15 -2.22 -12.75
N ALA A 25 32.58 -1.34 -11.82
CA ALA A 25 33.90 -0.73 -11.87
C ALA A 25 35.02 -1.77 -11.69
N LEU A 26 34.84 -2.69 -10.72
CA LEU A 26 35.84 -3.71 -10.37
C LEU A 26 35.88 -4.90 -11.33
N SER A 27 34.74 -5.32 -11.89
CA SER A 27 34.66 -6.49 -12.79
C SER A 27 35.33 -6.28 -14.14
N ARG A 28 35.56 -5.02 -14.54
CA ARG A 28 36.25 -4.66 -15.80
C ARG A 28 37.77 -4.65 -15.70
N MET A 29 38.30 -4.91 -14.52
CA MET A 29 39.74 -4.87 -14.28
C MET A 29 40.37 -6.22 -14.51
N LYS A 30 41.54 -6.19 -15.20
CA LYS A 30 42.31 -7.41 -15.43
C LYS A 30 43.52 -7.54 -14.51
N GLN A 31 44.03 -6.47 -13.92
CA GLN A 31 45.25 -6.45 -13.15
C GLN A 31 45.20 -5.68 -11.83
N HIS A 32 44.85 -4.41 -11.89
CA HIS A 32 44.80 -3.54 -10.71
C HIS A 32 43.58 -2.67 -10.63
N ALA A 33 43.04 -2.54 -9.40
CA ALA A 33 41.99 -1.61 -9.02
C ALA A 33 42.52 -0.55 -8.05
N GLN A 34 42.24 0.69 -8.33
CA GLN A 34 42.47 1.74 -7.38
C GLN A 34 41.22 2.58 -7.21
N VAL A 35 40.67 2.55 -5.97
CA VAL A 35 39.47 3.26 -5.61
C VAL A 35 39.87 4.42 -4.70
N TYR A 36 39.49 5.63 -5.09
CA TYR A 36 39.61 6.83 -4.28
C TYR A 36 38.25 7.18 -3.71
N THR A 37 38.18 7.38 -2.42
CA THR A 37 36.97 7.78 -1.72
C THR A 37 37.29 8.85 -0.69
N ASP A 38 36.35 9.73 -0.43
CA ASP A 38 36.42 10.76 0.60
C ASP A 38 36.28 10.18 2.01
N ASN A 39 35.61 9.04 2.19
CA ASN A 39 35.50 8.36 3.46
C ASN A 39 35.35 6.85 3.27
N ARG A 40 36.38 6.09 3.70
CA ARG A 40 36.47 4.64 3.54
C ARG A 40 35.30 3.90 4.23
N ASP A 41 35.00 4.26 5.49
CA ASP A 41 34.01 3.52 6.28
C ASP A 41 32.59 3.75 5.75
N LYS A 42 32.28 4.98 5.37
CA LYS A 42 31.02 5.31 4.68
C LYS A 42 30.89 4.60 3.34
N TRP A 43 32.02 4.47 2.61
CA TRP A 43 32.04 3.77 1.34
C TRP A 43 31.79 2.28 1.51
N VAL A 44 32.46 1.61 2.47
CA VAL A 44 32.24 0.20 2.81
C VAL A 44 30.78 -0.04 3.21
N ALA A 45 30.24 0.78 4.11
CA ALA A 45 28.86 0.66 4.53
C ALA A 45 27.83 0.89 3.39
N ALA A 46 28.19 1.70 2.39
CA ALA A 46 27.36 1.89 1.20
C ALA A 46 27.43 0.69 0.25
N MET A 47 28.58 0.02 0.21
CA MET A 47 28.80 -1.21 -0.57
C MET A 47 28.04 -2.41 -0.04
N GLU A 48 27.76 -2.47 1.26
CA GLU A 48 26.93 -3.51 1.87
C GLU A 48 25.45 -3.38 1.50
N LYS A 49 25.04 -2.21 0.99
CA LYS A 49 23.66 -1.94 0.58
C LYS A 49 23.52 -2.10 -0.93
N SER A 50 22.88 -3.19 -1.34
CA SER A 50 22.43 -3.32 -2.73
C SER A 50 21.40 -2.24 -3.06
N GLN A 51 21.62 -1.54 -4.17
CA GLN A 51 20.67 -0.63 -4.80
C GLN A 51 20.25 -1.20 -6.17
N ALA A 52 20.11 -2.52 -6.25
CA ALA A 52 19.65 -3.17 -7.46
C ALA A 52 18.39 -2.45 -7.94
N LYS A 53 18.50 -1.83 -9.12
CA LYS A 53 17.33 -1.26 -9.78
C LYS A 53 16.41 -2.41 -10.10
N SER A 54 15.14 -2.28 -9.73
CA SER A 54 14.13 -3.24 -10.15
C SER A 54 14.21 -3.40 -11.67
N THR A 55 14.44 -4.62 -12.11
CA THR A 55 14.42 -4.97 -13.53
C THR A 55 12.98 -4.89 -14.05
N ALA A 56 12.81 -4.89 -15.37
CA ALA A 56 11.46 -5.00 -15.94
C ALA A 56 10.73 -6.27 -15.44
N HIS A 57 11.49 -7.31 -15.03
CA HIS A 57 10.94 -8.53 -14.43
C HIS A 57 10.42 -8.28 -13.01
N ASP A 58 11.14 -7.48 -12.20
CA ASP A 58 10.69 -7.07 -10.86
C ASP A 58 9.45 -6.15 -10.92
N ILE A 59 9.28 -5.47 -12.07
CA ILE A 59 8.06 -4.68 -12.35
C ILE A 59 6.91 -5.59 -12.76
N LEU A 60 7.22 -6.77 -13.31
CA LEU A 60 6.26 -7.82 -13.66
C LEU A 60 5.98 -8.78 -12.48
N GLU A 61 6.80 -8.77 -11.42
CA GLU A 61 6.37 -9.35 -10.15
C GLU A 61 5.07 -8.67 -9.70
N PRO A 62 4.10 -9.45 -9.23
CA PRO A 62 2.73 -8.97 -9.16
C PRO A 62 2.65 -7.69 -8.33
N ARG A 63 2.45 -6.56 -9.00
CA ARG A 63 2.09 -5.29 -8.37
C ARG A 63 0.97 -5.49 -7.33
N GLY A 64 0.24 -6.61 -7.45
CA GLY A 64 -0.76 -7.11 -6.55
C GLY A 64 -0.28 -7.23 -5.11
N ASP A 65 0.80 -7.96 -4.85
CA ASP A 65 1.24 -8.23 -3.47
C ASP A 65 1.70 -6.97 -2.74
N ARG A 66 2.43 -6.10 -3.42
CA ARG A 66 2.83 -4.81 -2.85
C ARG A 66 1.66 -3.87 -2.64
N ALA A 67 0.71 -3.86 -3.55
CA ALA A 67 -0.51 -3.07 -3.44
C ALA A 67 -1.41 -3.59 -2.33
N VAL A 68 -1.54 -4.91 -2.19
CA VAL A 68 -2.27 -5.57 -1.08
C VAL A 68 -1.59 -5.28 0.27
N ALA A 69 -0.25 -5.36 0.34
CA ALA A 69 0.50 -5.02 1.55
C ALA A 69 0.31 -3.54 1.95
N ASN A 70 0.31 -2.63 1.00
CA ASN A 70 0.05 -1.21 1.26
C ASN A 70 -1.39 -0.96 1.73
N ALA A 71 -2.36 -1.67 1.17
CA ALA A 71 -3.76 -1.63 1.60
C ALA A 71 -3.90 -2.18 3.03
N ALA A 72 -3.23 -3.27 3.36
CA ALA A 72 -3.19 -3.84 4.69
C ALA A 72 -2.59 -2.85 5.72
N ARG A 73 -1.48 -2.17 5.37
CA ARG A 73 -0.87 -1.14 6.24
C ARG A 73 -1.81 0.04 6.49
N LEU A 74 -2.54 0.49 5.47
CA LEU A 74 -3.50 1.58 5.61
C LEU A 74 -4.60 1.23 6.63
N THR A 75 -5.06 -0.01 6.62
CA THR A 75 -6.15 -0.46 7.49
C THR A 75 -5.70 -1.01 8.85
N ALA A 76 -4.41 -1.31 9.02
CA ALA A 76 -3.89 -1.91 10.25
C ALA A 76 -4.10 -1.03 11.50
N THR A 77 -3.91 0.29 11.34
CA THR A 77 -4.08 1.28 12.42
C THR A 77 -5.43 1.98 12.41
N ALA A 78 -6.28 1.67 11.43
CA ALA A 78 -7.58 2.31 11.25
C ALA A 78 -8.60 1.76 12.26
N LYS A 79 -9.35 2.65 12.90
CA LYS A 79 -10.45 2.28 13.80
C LYS A 79 -11.57 1.61 13.03
N ALA A 80 -12.32 0.71 13.68
CA ALA A 80 -13.56 0.22 13.09
C ALA A 80 -14.53 1.41 12.89
N LEU A 81 -15.26 1.42 11.77
CA LEU A 81 -16.21 2.50 11.49
C LEU A 81 -17.30 2.58 12.58
N GLY A 82 -17.71 1.43 13.11
CA GLY A 82 -18.69 1.35 14.21
C GLY A 82 -18.19 1.91 15.56
N GLU A 83 -16.89 2.09 15.74
CA GLU A 83 -16.31 2.74 16.94
C GLU A 83 -16.35 4.27 16.87
N VAL A 84 -16.49 4.82 15.65
CA VAL A 84 -16.60 6.26 15.43
C VAL A 84 -18.06 6.67 15.50
N PRO A 85 -18.45 7.68 16.34
CA PRO A 85 -19.87 8.02 16.53
C PRO A 85 -20.63 8.31 15.22
N ALA A 86 -20.02 9.13 14.35
CA ALA A 86 -20.60 9.43 13.03
C ALA A 86 -20.66 8.18 12.13
N GLY A 87 -19.67 7.31 12.18
CA GLY A 87 -19.63 6.05 11.45
C GLY A 87 -20.70 5.06 11.92
N ARG A 88 -20.93 4.98 13.24
CA ARG A 88 -22.01 4.16 13.82
C ARG A 88 -23.38 4.62 13.36
N ALA A 89 -23.61 5.93 13.32
CA ALA A 89 -24.86 6.49 12.82
C ALA A 89 -25.06 6.15 11.34
N ALA A 90 -24.03 6.31 10.51
CA ALA A 90 -24.08 5.98 9.09
C ALA A 90 -24.35 4.49 8.83
N LEU A 91 -23.70 3.59 9.58
CA LEU A 91 -23.95 2.14 9.47
C LEU A 91 -25.39 1.79 9.81
N ARG A 92 -25.93 2.32 10.90
CA ARG A 92 -27.33 2.09 11.28
C ARG A 92 -28.31 2.63 10.24
N GLN A 93 -28.04 3.81 9.69
CA GLN A 93 -28.85 4.40 8.65
C GLN A 93 -28.85 3.56 7.37
N ALA A 94 -27.71 2.93 7.07
CA ALA A 94 -27.57 1.99 5.98
C ALA A 94 -28.10 0.58 6.29
N GLY A 95 -28.80 0.36 7.42
CA GLY A 95 -29.32 -0.95 7.81
C GLY A 95 -28.27 -1.96 8.27
N LEU A 96 -27.01 -1.54 8.41
CA LEU A 96 -25.90 -2.39 8.82
C LEU A 96 -25.71 -2.36 10.34
N GLN A 97 -25.32 -3.49 10.91
CA GLN A 97 -25.01 -3.56 12.33
C GLN A 97 -23.56 -3.12 12.57
N PRO A 98 -23.32 -2.10 13.41
CA PRO A 98 -21.97 -1.59 13.67
C PRO A 98 -20.99 -2.67 14.17
N GLU A 99 -21.47 -3.60 14.98
CA GLU A 99 -20.68 -4.67 15.62
C GLU A 99 -20.21 -5.76 14.62
N GLY A 100 -20.91 -5.92 13.51
CA GLY A 100 -20.55 -6.87 12.45
C GLY A 100 -19.89 -6.22 11.24
N SER A 101 -19.76 -4.91 11.24
CA SER A 101 -19.21 -4.18 10.08
C SER A 101 -17.72 -4.44 9.90
N MET A 102 -17.33 -4.75 8.67
CA MET A 102 -15.92 -4.88 8.26
C MET A 102 -15.31 -3.53 7.88
N ALA A 103 -16.09 -2.45 7.89
CA ALA A 103 -15.66 -1.12 7.50
C ALA A 103 -14.67 -0.51 8.48
N LYS A 104 -13.61 0.09 7.95
CA LYS A 104 -12.60 0.83 8.69
C LYS A 104 -12.69 2.32 8.38
N TYR A 105 -12.48 3.14 9.39
CA TYR A 105 -12.44 4.60 9.28
C TYR A 105 -11.01 5.06 9.06
N ILE A 106 -10.76 5.74 7.95
CA ILE A 106 -9.49 6.37 7.65
C ILE A 106 -9.62 7.86 7.98
N SER A 107 -8.89 8.28 9.00
CA SER A 107 -8.88 9.68 9.43
C SER A 107 -8.25 10.59 8.36
N PRO A 108 -8.70 11.86 8.27
CA PRO A 108 -8.05 12.84 7.41
C PRO A 108 -6.56 12.94 7.68
N GLY A 109 -5.77 13.12 6.62
CA GLY A 109 -4.34 13.26 6.70
C GLY A 109 -3.76 13.77 5.39
N ARG A 110 -2.43 13.89 5.31
CA ARG A 110 -1.74 14.45 4.14
C ARG A 110 -2.12 13.74 2.82
N LYS A 111 -2.27 12.43 2.84
CA LYS A 111 -2.59 11.62 1.64
C LYS A 111 -4.08 11.60 1.33
N TYR A 112 -4.91 11.69 2.35
CA TYR A 112 -6.36 11.68 2.28
C TYR A 112 -6.89 12.87 3.06
N PRO A 113 -7.09 14.04 2.41
CA PRO A 113 -7.53 15.27 3.10
C PRO A 113 -8.93 15.15 3.72
N GLN A 114 -9.76 14.28 3.16
CA GLN A 114 -11.11 13.98 3.67
C GLN A 114 -11.11 12.63 4.38
N PRO A 115 -12.04 12.39 5.33
CA PRO A 115 -12.20 11.07 5.92
C PRO A 115 -12.65 10.08 4.85
N HIS A 116 -12.20 8.82 4.97
CA HIS A 116 -12.58 7.75 4.05
C HIS A 116 -13.08 6.53 4.81
N VAL A 117 -13.92 5.76 4.17
CA VAL A 117 -14.23 4.39 4.56
C VAL A 117 -13.38 3.43 3.73
N ALA A 118 -12.86 2.41 4.40
CA ALA A 118 -12.14 1.32 3.77
C ALA A 118 -12.85 0.00 4.07
N LEU A 119 -13.26 -0.72 3.02
CA LEU A 119 -13.83 -2.06 3.09
C LEU A 119 -12.80 -3.07 2.60
N PRO A 120 -12.67 -4.25 3.24
CA PRO A 120 -11.81 -5.29 2.70
C PRO A 120 -12.32 -5.72 1.33
N ALA A 121 -11.40 -5.84 0.39
CA ALA A 121 -11.68 -6.33 -0.96
C ALA A 121 -11.09 -7.73 -1.13
N PHE A 122 -11.84 -8.60 -1.78
CA PHE A 122 -11.52 -10.01 -1.98
C PHE A 122 -11.52 -10.36 -3.47
N ASP A 123 -10.71 -11.33 -3.85
CA ASP A 123 -10.73 -11.94 -5.18
C ASP A 123 -11.90 -12.92 -5.33
N ARG A 124 -12.06 -13.51 -6.50
CA ARG A 124 -13.09 -14.51 -6.80
C ARG A 124 -12.96 -15.80 -5.99
N ASN A 125 -11.79 -16.04 -5.39
CA ASN A 125 -11.52 -17.19 -4.53
C ASN A 125 -11.69 -16.86 -3.04
N GLY A 126 -12.16 -15.67 -2.70
CA GLY A 126 -12.34 -15.21 -1.33
C GLY A 126 -11.03 -14.82 -0.63
N ARG A 127 -9.90 -14.72 -1.34
CA ARG A 127 -8.64 -14.27 -0.77
C ARG A 127 -8.61 -12.74 -0.71
N LYS A 128 -8.00 -12.19 0.34
CA LYS A 128 -7.89 -10.75 0.50
C LYS A 128 -7.02 -10.16 -0.61
N ALA A 129 -7.62 -9.34 -1.46
CA ALA A 129 -7.00 -8.69 -2.61
C ALA A 129 -6.69 -7.21 -2.39
N GLY A 130 -7.16 -6.62 -1.30
CA GLY A 130 -6.91 -5.22 -1.00
C GLY A 130 -7.99 -4.56 -0.15
N VAL A 131 -8.27 -3.30 -0.43
CA VAL A 131 -9.37 -2.53 0.16
C VAL A 131 -10.08 -1.71 -0.92
N TRP A 132 -11.38 -1.64 -0.81
CA TRP A 132 -12.18 -0.66 -1.50
C TRP A 132 -12.24 0.60 -0.62
N LEU A 133 -11.93 1.77 -1.20
CA LEU A 133 -11.78 3.03 -0.49
C LEU A 133 -12.69 4.07 -1.10
N SER A 134 -13.55 4.68 -0.29
CA SER A 134 -14.43 5.78 -0.68
C SER A 134 -14.32 6.94 0.29
N ALA A 135 -14.44 8.17 -0.22
CA ALA A 135 -14.48 9.35 0.62
C ALA A 135 -15.80 9.40 1.38
N LEU A 136 -15.73 9.77 2.65
CA LEU A 136 -16.89 10.08 3.47
C LEU A 136 -17.18 11.57 3.33
N THR A 137 -18.23 11.89 2.62
CA THR A 137 -18.71 13.27 2.55
C THR A 137 -19.74 13.50 3.67
N SER A 138 -19.55 14.53 4.49
CA SER A 138 -20.57 14.98 5.42
C SER A 138 -21.44 16.03 4.75
N GLY A 139 -22.69 15.70 4.52
CA GLY A 139 -23.73 16.65 4.17
C GLY A 139 -24.87 16.43 5.15
N ASP A 140 -25.34 17.48 5.81
CA ASP A 140 -26.41 17.45 6.81
C ASP A 140 -26.19 16.47 7.98
N GLY A 141 -24.92 16.28 8.38
CA GLY A 141 -24.56 15.33 9.43
C GLY A 141 -24.57 13.85 9.02
N GLN A 142 -24.82 13.55 7.74
CA GLN A 142 -24.83 12.19 7.21
C GLN A 142 -23.52 11.86 6.52
N LEU A 143 -22.96 10.67 6.80
CA LEU A 143 -21.83 10.12 6.07
C LEU A 143 -22.35 9.41 4.82
N LYS A 144 -22.09 9.99 3.64
CA LYS A 144 -22.54 9.47 2.33
C LYS A 144 -21.49 8.55 1.65
N GLY A 145 -20.63 7.88 2.41
CA GLY A 145 -19.50 7.17 1.83
C GLY A 145 -19.73 5.70 1.50
N LEU A 146 -20.76 5.07 2.08
CA LEU A 146 -20.96 3.62 1.88
C LEU A 146 -21.58 3.30 0.50
N ALA A 147 -22.33 4.20 -0.08
CA ALA A 147 -22.97 4.07 -1.39
C ALA A 147 -22.33 4.96 -2.49
N GLY A 148 -21.19 5.58 -2.22
CA GLY A 148 -20.53 6.48 -3.14
C GLY A 148 -19.51 5.81 -4.06
N GLU A 149 -19.03 6.57 -5.04
CA GLU A 149 -17.92 6.14 -5.89
C GLU A 149 -16.69 5.83 -5.04
N GLY A 150 -16.17 4.63 -5.19
CA GLY A 150 -14.98 4.17 -4.52
C GLY A 150 -13.96 3.63 -5.50
N ARG A 151 -12.74 3.47 -5.03
CA ARG A 151 -11.66 2.84 -5.79
C ARG A 151 -11.08 1.66 -5.04
N VAL A 152 -10.68 0.65 -5.76
CA VAL A 152 -9.91 -0.46 -5.22
C VAL A 152 -8.44 -0.05 -5.09
N MET A 153 -7.87 -0.29 -3.91
CA MET A 153 -6.45 -0.21 -3.62
C MET A 153 -5.96 -1.61 -3.25
N GLY A 154 -5.24 -2.25 -4.16
CA GLY A 154 -4.85 -3.65 -4.00
C GLY A 154 -4.51 -4.30 -5.33
N SER A 155 -4.72 -5.62 -5.42
CA SER A 155 -4.60 -6.40 -6.66
C SER A 155 -5.69 -6.00 -7.66
N GLY A 156 -5.37 -6.10 -8.95
CA GLY A 156 -6.35 -5.97 -10.03
C GLY A 156 -7.42 -7.06 -10.05
N ASP A 157 -7.23 -8.14 -9.27
CA ASP A 157 -8.15 -9.28 -9.19
C ASP A 157 -9.26 -9.09 -8.15
N ALA A 158 -9.28 -7.95 -7.44
CA ALA A 158 -10.32 -7.65 -6.47
C ALA A 158 -11.70 -7.60 -7.15
N ALA A 159 -12.59 -8.47 -6.73
CA ALA A 159 -13.91 -8.67 -7.32
C ALA A 159 -15.06 -8.28 -6.39
N PHE A 160 -14.86 -8.38 -5.07
CA PHE A 160 -15.90 -8.15 -4.07
C PHE A 160 -15.39 -7.27 -2.94
N ALA A 161 -16.28 -6.46 -2.37
CA ALA A 161 -16.02 -5.73 -1.12
C ALA A 161 -16.86 -6.29 0.02
N GLY A 162 -16.25 -6.54 1.17
CA GLY A 162 -16.95 -7.04 2.35
C GLY A 162 -17.57 -5.90 3.15
N LEU A 163 -18.89 -5.89 3.29
CA LEU A 163 -19.62 -4.91 4.09
C LEU A 163 -19.77 -5.34 5.54
N GLN A 164 -20.18 -6.57 5.74
CA GLN A 164 -20.50 -7.14 7.04
C GLN A 164 -20.01 -8.58 7.13
N ALA A 165 -19.52 -8.97 8.31
CA ALA A 165 -19.14 -10.35 8.56
C ALA A 165 -20.38 -11.25 8.68
N SER A 166 -20.33 -12.43 8.08
CA SER A 166 -21.37 -13.45 8.25
C SER A 166 -21.40 -13.95 9.68
N ARG A 167 -22.59 -14.17 10.21
CA ARG A 167 -22.80 -14.73 11.56
C ARG A 167 -23.17 -16.20 11.54
N ASN A 168 -23.79 -16.67 10.48
CA ASN A 168 -24.34 -18.03 10.33
C ASN A 168 -23.69 -18.83 9.21
N GLY A 169 -22.59 -18.31 8.62
CA GLY A 169 -21.93 -18.94 7.48
C GLY A 169 -22.58 -18.65 6.12
N GLU A 170 -23.70 -17.93 6.10
CA GLU A 170 -24.36 -17.50 4.87
C GLU A 170 -23.81 -16.14 4.42
N SER A 171 -23.65 -15.95 3.13
CA SER A 171 -23.21 -14.69 2.53
C SER A 171 -24.20 -14.26 1.46
N LEU A 172 -24.63 -13.00 1.54
CA LEU A 172 -25.40 -12.36 0.50
C LEU A 172 -24.44 -11.65 -0.47
N LEU A 173 -24.60 -11.88 -1.74
CA LEU A 173 -23.88 -11.20 -2.80
C LEU A 173 -24.80 -10.17 -3.44
N ALA A 174 -24.47 -8.89 -3.27
CA ALA A 174 -25.16 -7.80 -3.93
C ALA A 174 -24.38 -7.35 -5.17
N ARG A 175 -25.07 -6.89 -6.20
CA ARG A 175 -24.47 -6.45 -7.46
C ARG A 175 -23.71 -5.14 -7.28
N ASP A 176 -24.21 -4.29 -6.43
CA ASP A 176 -23.60 -3.00 -6.10
C ASP A 176 -23.80 -2.64 -4.62
N MET A 177 -23.24 -1.50 -4.20
CA MET A 177 -23.26 -1.07 -2.81
C MET A 177 -24.66 -0.64 -2.35
N GLU A 178 -25.49 -0.12 -3.23
CA GLU A 178 -26.86 0.30 -2.89
C GLU A 178 -27.75 -0.92 -2.61
N GLU A 179 -27.62 -1.97 -3.41
CA GLU A 179 -28.34 -3.23 -3.22
C GLU A 179 -27.88 -3.94 -1.95
N GLY A 180 -26.58 -3.92 -1.64
CA GLY A 180 -26.00 -4.57 -0.47
C GLY A 180 -26.32 -3.89 0.87
N VAL A 181 -26.87 -2.68 0.84
CA VAL A 181 -27.18 -1.86 2.01
C VAL A 181 -28.70 -1.85 2.29
N ARG A 182 -29.53 -2.23 1.32
CA ARG A 182 -30.97 -2.44 1.49
C ARG A 182 -31.29 -3.78 2.11
#